data_daba1226ee6ecf3e44186d3bace969ab
#
_entry.id   daba1226ee6ecf3e44186d3bace969ab
#
_cell.length_a   1.000
_cell.length_b   1.000
_cell.length_c   1.000
_cell.angle_alpha   90.00
_cell.angle_beta   90.00
_cell.angle_gamma   90.00
#
_symmetry.space_group_name_H-M   'P 1'
#
loop_
_entity.id
_entity.type
_entity.pdbx_description
1 polymer ?
#
loop_
_entity_poly.entity_id
_entity_poly.type
_entity_poly.pdbx_seq_one_letter_code
_entity_poly.pdbx_strand_id
1 'polypeptide(L)'
;MEILINWFRRKYIKTMHWEYWPIWVVYMPVSFYYIYLSLRAKSFFFFSASNPLIENGGMFFESKWLIFQQIPRDLFPTTIFVSPSDSLDLINSNMLKANLSFPIIAKPDRGERGWLVKKIYNASELKEYKEALNITFLIQSYVNLPVELSVFYYRHPNMNKGIVTSLTFKKLLTITGNGSNTIKELICKNERAFLQYQHLKQFSALDFNLILEKDRTLEIVPYGNHALGAMFINYNHLITPELVDVFDNISKRIQGFCFGRYDIRCSSLEDLIQGKNLSILELNGAGAEPAHIYDPNFSFWKAQSVLADHYRMMFDAAIANHQKGVDYMTYQHFKKVSQLEKKYKKNQLCF
;
A
#
# COMPACT_ATOMS: atom_id res chain seq x y z
N MET A 1 3.83 27.06 -25.95
CA MET A 1 4.85 26.09 -26.40
C MET A 1 5.31 25.18 -25.28
N GLU A 2 5.72 25.69 -24.13
CA GLU A 2 6.18 24.90 -22.96
C GLU A 2 5.12 23.90 -22.44
N ILE A 3 3.84 24.30 -22.34
CA ILE A 3 2.73 23.43 -21.89
C ILE A 3 2.58 22.22 -22.83
N LEU A 4 2.69 22.43 -24.13
CA LEU A 4 2.56 21.39 -25.14
C LEU A 4 3.74 20.41 -25.09
N ILE A 5 4.96 20.93 -24.97
CA ILE A 5 6.20 20.14 -24.81
C ILE A 5 6.12 19.26 -23.57
N ASN A 6 5.70 19.84 -22.44
CA ASN A 6 5.54 19.11 -21.18
C ASN A 6 4.44 18.03 -21.25
N TRP A 7 3.36 18.27 -22.01
CA TRP A 7 2.31 17.30 -22.24
C TRP A 7 2.82 16.12 -23.08
N PHE A 8 3.54 16.37 -24.19
CA PHE A 8 4.13 15.33 -25.02
C PHE A 8 5.17 14.51 -24.25
N ARG A 9 6.06 15.16 -23.49
CA ARG A 9 7.04 14.49 -22.65
C ARG A 9 6.38 13.58 -21.61
N ARG A 10 5.33 14.07 -20.96
CA ARG A 10 4.56 13.29 -19.99
C ARG A 10 3.90 12.05 -20.62
N LYS A 11 3.33 12.22 -21.82
CA LYS A 11 2.78 11.10 -22.60
C LYS A 11 3.85 10.10 -23.00
N TYR A 12 4.97 10.57 -23.50
CA TYR A 12 6.11 9.74 -23.88
C TYR A 12 6.58 8.86 -22.70
N ILE A 13 6.90 9.47 -21.55
CA ILE A 13 7.33 8.74 -20.35
C ILE A 13 6.31 7.67 -19.96
N LYS A 14 5.02 8.03 -19.89
CA LYS A 14 3.95 7.09 -19.53
C LYS A 14 3.75 5.96 -20.53
N THR A 15 4.04 6.17 -21.79
CA THR A 15 3.88 5.12 -22.82
C THR A 15 5.08 4.17 -22.82
N MET A 16 6.29 4.70 -22.65
CA MET A 16 7.52 3.91 -22.70
C MET A 16 7.73 3.02 -21.47
N HIS A 17 7.18 3.43 -20.32
CA HIS A 17 7.32 2.68 -19.07
C HIS A 17 5.97 2.08 -18.68
N TRP A 18 5.82 0.78 -18.86
CA TRP A 18 4.56 0.08 -18.61
C TRP A 18 4.07 0.17 -17.15
N GLU A 19 4.97 0.41 -16.20
CA GLU A 19 4.63 0.65 -14.79
C GLU A 19 3.69 1.86 -14.58
N TYR A 20 3.58 2.76 -15.57
CA TYR A 20 2.66 3.91 -15.58
C TYR A 20 1.42 3.70 -16.45
N TRP A 21 1.27 2.52 -17.05
CA TRP A 21 0.09 2.24 -17.87
C TRP A 21 -1.18 2.19 -17.01
N PRO A 22 -2.33 2.53 -17.58
CA PRO A 22 -3.60 2.38 -16.89
C PRO A 22 -3.77 0.94 -16.40
N ILE A 23 -4.27 0.78 -15.16
CA ILE A 23 -4.38 -0.52 -14.51
C ILE A 23 -5.17 -1.54 -15.35
N TRP A 24 -6.22 -1.09 -16.07
CA TRP A 24 -7.01 -1.95 -16.94
C TRP A 24 -6.21 -2.51 -18.12
N VAL A 25 -5.20 -1.76 -18.63
CA VAL A 25 -4.28 -2.25 -19.68
C VAL A 25 -3.35 -3.30 -19.11
N VAL A 26 -2.79 -3.03 -17.91
CA VAL A 26 -1.86 -3.95 -17.24
C VAL A 26 -2.54 -5.28 -16.92
N TYR A 27 -3.79 -5.23 -16.47
CA TYR A 27 -4.53 -6.43 -16.04
C TYR A 27 -5.31 -7.14 -17.14
N MET A 28 -5.48 -6.52 -18.30
CA MET A 28 -6.26 -7.11 -19.40
C MET A 28 -5.77 -8.52 -19.80
N PRO A 29 -4.46 -8.79 -19.99
CA PRO A 29 -4.03 -10.13 -20.37
C PRO A 29 -4.32 -11.17 -19.27
N VAL A 30 -3.99 -10.86 -18.02
CA VAL A 30 -4.17 -11.81 -16.91
C VAL A 30 -5.64 -11.97 -16.49
N SER A 31 -6.54 -11.05 -16.90
CA SER A 31 -7.96 -11.14 -16.60
C SER A 31 -8.62 -12.36 -17.26
N PHE A 32 -8.14 -12.80 -18.43
CA PHE A 32 -8.63 -14.03 -19.05
C PHE A 32 -8.33 -15.26 -18.18
N TYR A 33 -7.16 -15.29 -17.56
CA TYR A 33 -6.81 -16.36 -16.63
C TYR A 33 -7.68 -16.29 -15.36
N TYR A 34 -7.96 -15.09 -14.84
CA TYR A 34 -8.88 -14.91 -13.71
C TYR A 34 -10.30 -15.43 -14.05
N ILE A 35 -10.81 -15.15 -15.24
CA ILE A 35 -12.11 -15.67 -15.71
C ILE A 35 -12.09 -17.20 -15.75
N TYR A 36 -11.04 -17.80 -16.30
CA TYR A 36 -10.88 -19.25 -16.29
C TYR A 36 -10.91 -19.84 -14.86
N LEU A 37 -10.20 -19.25 -13.91
CA LEU A 37 -10.22 -19.67 -12.51
C LEU A 37 -11.61 -19.47 -11.88
N SER A 38 -12.32 -18.39 -12.22
CA SER A 38 -13.69 -18.13 -11.76
C SER A 38 -14.68 -19.19 -12.23
N LEU A 39 -14.56 -19.64 -13.47
CA LEU A 39 -15.37 -20.76 -14.02
C LEU A 39 -15.08 -22.07 -13.26
N ARG A 40 -13.82 -22.35 -12.96
CA ARG A 40 -13.44 -23.52 -12.14
C ARG A 40 -13.95 -23.46 -10.72
N ALA A 41 -13.94 -22.27 -10.09
CA ALA A 41 -14.49 -22.03 -8.77
C ALA A 41 -16.03 -22.03 -8.75
N LYS A 42 -16.68 -21.93 -9.91
CA LYS A 42 -18.12 -21.65 -10.06
C LYS A 42 -18.56 -20.37 -9.35
N SER A 43 -17.63 -19.44 -9.18
CA SER A 43 -17.86 -18.13 -8.54
C SER A 43 -16.87 -17.10 -9.04
N PHE A 44 -17.36 -15.93 -9.49
CA PHE A 44 -16.50 -14.79 -9.81
C PHE A 44 -15.85 -14.19 -8.55
N PHE A 45 -16.44 -14.42 -7.38
CA PHE A 45 -16.01 -13.86 -6.11
C PHE A 45 -15.21 -14.87 -5.25
N PHE A 46 -14.59 -15.88 -5.88
CA PHE A 46 -13.82 -16.91 -5.14
C PHE A 46 -12.73 -16.30 -4.25
N PHE A 47 -12.16 -15.16 -4.64
CA PHE A 47 -11.13 -14.44 -3.88
C PHE A 47 -11.54 -14.17 -2.43
N SER A 48 -12.83 -14.01 -2.14
CA SER A 48 -13.32 -13.69 -0.80
C SER A 48 -13.04 -14.78 0.24
N ALA A 49 -12.86 -16.03 -0.21
CA ALA A 49 -12.49 -17.14 0.67
C ALA A 49 -10.99 -17.34 0.80
N SER A 50 -10.13 -16.56 0.11
CA SER A 50 -8.67 -16.69 0.23
C SER A 50 -8.15 -16.31 1.62
N ASN A 51 -8.82 -15.37 2.30
CA ASN A 51 -8.55 -14.96 3.67
C ASN A 51 -9.87 -14.86 4.45
N PRO A 52 -10.35 -15.95 5.05
CA PRO A 52 -11.72 -16.04 5.55
C PRO A 52 -12.05 -15.08 6.69
N LEU A 53 -11.08 -14.57 7.43
CA LEU A 53 -11.29 -13.63 8.53
C LEU A 53 -10.99 -12.17 8.20
N ILE A 54 -10.64 -11.88 6.94
CA ILE A 54 -10.52 -10.50 6.43
C ILE A 54 -11.77 -10.18 5.62
N GLU A 55 -12.39 -9.04 5.89
CA GLU A 55 -13.56 -8.58 5.13
C GLU A 55 -13.31 -8.66 3.63
N ASN A 56 -14.22 -9.27 2.88
CA ASN A 56 -14.12 -9.44 1.43
C ASN A 56 -12.84 -10.16 0.97
N GLY A 57 -12.21 -10.97 1.84
CA GLY A 57 -10.91 -11.59 1.59
C GLY A 57 -9.75 -10.58 1.52
N GLY A 58 -10.00 -9.30 1.79
CA GLY A 58 -9.04 -8.21 1.60
C GLY A 58 -8.86 -7.82 0.13
N MET A 59 -9.94 -7.91 -0.68
CA MET A 59 -9.91 -7.49 -2.08
C MET A 59 -10.22 -5.99 -2.24
N PHE A 60 -11.15 -5.47 -1.46
CA PHE A 60 -11.59 -4.07 -1.50
C PHE A 60 -12.42 -3.71 -0.28
N PHE A 61 -12.33 -2.45 0.13
CA PHE A 61 -13.14 -1.81 1.17
C PHE A 61 -13.08 -2.49 2.55
N GLU A 62 -12.04 -3.25 2.85
CA GLU A 62 -11.78 -3.82 4.17
C GLU A 62 -11.37 -2.73 5.17
N SER A 63 -11.66 -2.98 6.46
CA SER A 63 -11.24 -2.11 7.57
C SER A 63 -9.80 -2.42 7.98
N LYS A 64 -8.94 -1.39 7.92
CA LYS A 64 -7.57 -1.48 8.43
C LYS A 64 -7.54 -1.71 9.93
N TRP A 65 -8.49 -1.12 10.65
CA TRP A 65 -8.62 -1.32 12.09
C TRP A 65 -8.88 -2.77 12.46
N LEU A 66 -9.83 -3.43 11.78
CA LEU A 66 -10.13 -4.83 12.03
C LEU A 66 -8.95 -5.75 11.68
N ILE A 67 -8.19 -5.42 10.65
CA ILE A 67 -6.96 -6.15 10.30
C ILE A 67 -5.90 -5.95 11.39
N PHE A 68 -5.65 -4.72 11.86
CA PHE A 68 -4.69 -4.45 12.93
C PHE A 68 -5.04 -5.18 14.24
N GLN A 69 -6.30 -5.37 14.54
CA GLN A 69 -6.72 -6.14 15.72
C GLN A 69 -6.32 -7.63 15.65
N GLN A 70 -6.07 -8.16 14.46
CA GLN A 70 -5.62 -9.54 14.26
C GLN A 70 -4.09 -9.67 14.25
N ILE A 71 -3.36 -8.57 14.03
CA ILE A 71 -1.89 -8.56 14.02
C ILE A 71 -1.39 -8.44 15.47
N PRO A 72 -0.34 -9.21 15.86
CA PRO A 72 0.28 -9.05 17.17
C PRO A 72 0.70 -7.62 17.44
N ARG A 73 0.42 -7.12 18.66
CA ARG A 73 0.60 -5.72 19.06
C ARG A 73 2.02 -5.20 18.92
N ASP A 74 3.00 -6.06 19.07
CA ASP A 74 4.44 -5.79 18.96
C ASP A 74 4.91 -5.53 17.53
N LEU A 75 4.07 -5.88 16.53
CA LEU A 75 4.44 -5.85 15.11
C LEU A 75 3.90 -4.65 14.33
N PHE A 76 3.02 -3.85 14.92
CA PHE A 76 2.47 -2.67 14.22
C PHE A 76 2.51 -1.41 15.09
N PRO A 77 2.55 -0.21 14.47
CA PRO A 77 2.64 1.03 15.21
C PRO A 77 1.43 1.24 16.11
N THR A 78 1.62 1.89 17.26
CA THR A 78 0.50 2.30 18.12
C THR A 78 -0.56 3.01 17.29
N THR A 79 -1.79 2.52 17.34
CA THR A 79 -2.89 2.98 16.49
C THR A 79 -4.15 3.16 17.31
N ILE A 80 -4.85 4.28 17.13
CA ILE A 80 -6.19 4.51 17.66
C ILE A 80 -7.19 4.70 16.54
N PHE A 81 -8.43 4.30 16.80
CA PHE A 81 -9.56 4.48 15.90
C PHE A 81 -10.30 5.76 16.25
N VAL A 82 -10.66 6.54 15.23
CA VAL A 82 -11.40 7.80 15.38
C VAL A 82 -12.70 7.73 14.59
N SER A 83 -13.81 7.96 15.30
CA SER A 83 -15.14 8.08 14.71
C SER A 83 -15.40 9.51 14.22
N PRO A 84 -16.24 9.73 13.20
CA PRO A 84 -16.69 11.05 12.81
C PRO A 84 -17.31 11.86 13.96
N SER A 85 -17.97 11.21 14.91
CA SER A 85 -18.62 11.81 16.07
C SER A 85 -17.68 12.19 17.21
N ASP A 86 -16.41 11.73 17.20
CA ASP A 86 -15.47 11.98 18.29
C ASP A 86 -15.09 13.47 18.34
N SER A 87 -15.11 14.07 19.53
CA SER A 87 -14.61 15.42 19.73
C SER A 87 -13.08 15.46 19.70
N LEU A 88 -12.50 16.62 19.42
CA LEU A 88 -11.04 16.80 19.48
C LEU A 88 -10.48 16.52 20.87
N ASP A 89 -11.20 16.84 21.94
CA ASP A 89 -10.79 16.57 23.32
C ASP A 89 -10.72 15.05 23.58
N LEU A 90 -11.72 14.28 23.07
CA LEU A 90 -11.70 12.83 23.16
C LEU A 90 -10.54 12.24 22.39
N ILE A 91 -10.28 12.73 21.17
CA ILE A 91 -9.14 12.29 20.34
C ILE A 91 -7.83 12.55 21.07
N ASN A 92 -7.62 13.77 21.59
CA ASN A 92 -6.42 14.14 22.35
C ASN A 92 -6.25 13.28 23.62
N SER A 93 -7.33 13.02 24.35
CA SER A 93 -7.32 12.13 25.51
C SER A 93 -6.92 10.70 25.14
N ASN A 94 -7.44 10.18 24.04
CA ASN A 94 -7.11 8.85 23.54
C ASN A 94 -5.64 8.76 23.04
N MET A 95 -5.14 9.81 22.39
CA MET A 95 -3.73 9.91 21.99
C MET A 95 -2.81 9.88 23.21
N LEU A 96 -3.12 10.63 24.26
CA LEU A 96 -2.35 10.64 25.52
C LEU A 96 -2.35 9.26 26.19
N LYS A 97 -3.51 8.60 26.31
CA LYS A 97 -3.64 7.24 26.86
C LYS A 97 -2.85 6.20 26.07
N ALA A 98 -2.74 6.39 24.75
CA ALA A 98 -2.00 5.51 23.86
C ALA A 98 -0.51 5.88 23.72
N ASN A 99 -0.02 6.91 24.43
CA ASN A 99 1.34 7.47 24.30
C ASN A 99 1.68 7.87 22.84
N LEU A 100 0.70 8.40 22.11
CA LEU A 100 0.91 8.93 20.77
C LEU A 100 1.35 10.38 20.83
N SER A 101 2.45 10.70 20.16
CA SER A 101 2.99 12.06 20.02
C SER A 101 3.24 12.41 18.56
N PHE A 102 3.19 13.70 18.24
CA PHE A 102 3.52 14.17 16.89
C PHE A 102 5.01 13.95 16.55
N PRO A 103 5.35 13.67 15.29
CA PRO A 103 4.45 13.51 14.16
C PRO A 103 3.69 12.16 14.19
N ILE A 104 2.46 12.18 13.69
CA ILE A 104 1.59 11.01 13.53
C ILE A 104 1.21 10.80 12.07
N ILE A 105 0.70 9.61 11.74
CA ILE A 105 0.03 9.35 10.46
C ILE A 105 -1.47 9.29 10.72
N ALA A 106 -2.24 10.10 9.99
CA ALA A 106 -3.68 9.97 9.88
C ALA A 106 -4.04 9.33 8.54
N LYS A 107 -4.90 8.32 8.57
CA LYS A 107 -5.33 7.60 7.37
C LYS A 107 -6.77 7.10 7.53
N PRO A 108 -7.61 7.13 6.47
CA PRO A 108 -8.94 6.53 6.50
C PRO A 108 -8.87 5.06 6.93
N ASP A 109 -9.86 4.61 7.72
CA ASP A 109 -9.97 3.20 8.07
C ASP A 109 -10.15 2.33 6.82
N ARG A 110 -10.94 2.81 5.85
CA ARG A 110 -11.18 2.15 4.57
C ARG A 110 -10.68 3.02 3.43
N GLY A 111 -10.03 2.42 2.46
CA GLY A 111 -9.48 3.10 1.28
C GLY A 111 -8.08 2.60 0.93
N GLU A 112 -7.70 2.83 -0.31
CA GLU A 112 -6.53 2.24 -0.95
C GLU A 112 -5.59 3.32 -1.50
N ARG A 113 -4.39 2.91 -1.90
CA ARG A 113 -3.41 3.70 -2.67
C ARG A 113 -3.02 5.03 -2.03
N GLY A 114 -3.01 5.08 -0.69
CA GLY A 114 -2.63 6.28 0.04
C GLY A 114 -3.68 7.39 0.03
N TRP A 115 -4.93 7.07 -0.34
CA TRP A 115 -6.02 8.03 -0.33
C TRP A 115 -6.19 8.66 1.05
N LEU A 116 -6.07 10.01 1.10
CA LEU A 116 -6.17 10.84 2.30
C LEU A 116 -5.17 10.49 3.43
N VAL A 117 -4.11 9.76 3.15
CA VAL A 117 -3.03 9.54 4.12
C VAL A 117 -2.25 10.83 4.29
N LYS A 118 -2.13 11.31 5.54
CA LYS A 118 -1.40 12.54 5.86
C LYS A 118 -0.48 12.34 7.07
N LYS A 119 0.76 12.78 6.97
CA LYS A 119 1.64 12.97 8.11
C LYS A 119 1.29 14.31 8.75
N ILE A 120 1.01 14.27 10.05
CA ILE A 120 0.50 15.40 10.83
C ILE A 120 1.54 15.74 11.89
N TYR A 121 1.93 16.99 11.96
CA TYR A 121 3.03 17.45 12.80
C TYR A 121 2.56 18.15 14.08
N ASN A 122 1.30 18.59 14.18
CA ASN A 122 0.78 19.33 15.31
C ASN A 122 -0.75 19.22 15.43
N ALA A 123 -1.28 19.72 16.56
CA ALA A 123 -2.71 19.67 16.85
C ALA A 123 -3.58 20.50 15.89
N SER A 124 -3.04 21.61 15.33
CA SER A 124 -3.78 22.40 14.34
C SER A 124 -4.03 21.61 13.06
N GLU A 125 -2.98 20.93 12.54
CA GLU A 125 -3.12 20.09 11.36
C GLU A 125 -4.05 18.89 11.61
N LEU A 126 -4.06 18.32 12.82
CA LEU A 126 -4.99 17.26 13.20
C LEU A 126 -6.44 17.76 13.20
N LYS A 127 -6.66 18.96 13.74
CA LYS A 127 -7.97 19.61 13.72
C LYS A 127 -8.46 19.82 12.29
N GLU A 128 -7.63 20.41 11.42
CA GLU A 128 -7.96 20.61 10.01
C GLU A 128 -8.29 19.28 9.31
N TYR A 129 -7.49 18.24 9.55
CA TYR A 129 -7.73 16.91 8.97
C TYR A 129 -9.06 16.33 9.44
N LYS A 130 -9.38 16.43 10.73
CA LYS A 130 -10.64 15.95 11.31
C LYS A 130 -11.86 16.70 10.78
N GLU A 131 -11.77 18.05 10.66
CA GLU A 131 -12.85 18.89 10.19
C GLU A 131 -13.13 18.69 8.69
N ALA A 132 -12.11 18.36 7.90
CA ALA A 132 -12.25 18.08 6.48
C ALA A 132 -12.89 16.70 6.18
N LEU A 133 -12.99 15.80 7.18
CA LEU A 133 -13.43 14.43 6.98
C LEU A 133 -14.67 14.10 7.81
N ASN A 134 -15.67 13.50 7.16
CA ASN A 134 -16.84 12.91 7.83
C ASN A 134 -16.85 11.38 7.65
N ILE A 135 -15.68 10.75 7.87
CA ILE A 135 -15.47 9.30 7.80
C ILE A 135 -14.60 8.83 8.97
N THR A 136 -14.68 7.54 9.25
CA THR A 136 -13.75 6.90 10.21
C THR A 136 -12.32 6.95 9.72
N PHE A 137 -11.37 7.23 10.61
CA PHE A 137 -9.96 7.22 10.30
C PHE A 137 -9.11 6.70 11.47
N LEU A 138 -7.88 6.36 11.20
CA LEU A 138 -6.90 5.90 12.17
C LEU A 138 -5.85 6.99 12.40
N ILE A 139 -5.44 7.14 13.66
CA ILE A 139 -4.24 7.88 14.04
C ILE A 139 -3.21 6.85 14.47
N GLN A 140 -2.04 6.89 13.85
CA GLN A 140 -0.98 5.92 14.03
C GLN A 140 0.35 6.61 14.32
N SER A 141 1.19 6.07 15.23
CA SER A 141 2.52 6.60 15.45
C SER A 141 3.34 6.58 14.16
N TYR A 142 4.10 7.65 13.92
CA TYR A 142 5.00 7.69 12.77
C TYR A 142 6.20 6.76 13.00
N VAL A 143 6.36 5.79 12.10
CA VAL A 143 7.49 4.86 12.14
C VAL A 143 8.68 5.48 11.41
N ASN A 144 9.69 5.91 12.17
CA ASN A 144 10.90 6.52 11.63
C ASN A 144 12.01 5.46 11.45
N LEU A 145 11.72 4.41 10.67
CA LEU A 145 12.70 3.40 10.27
C LEU A 145 13.10 3.63 8.81
N PRO A 146 14.40 3.48 8.45
CA PRO A 146 14.92 3.95 7.16
C PRO A 146 14.54 3.10 5.97
N VAL A 147 14.23 1.82 6.17
CA VAL A 147 14.01 0.87 5.08
C VAL A 147 12.53 0.56 4.96
N GLU A 148 11.91 0.88 3.83
CA GLU A 148 10.51 0.56 3.54
C GLU A 148 10.43 -0.54 2.47
N LEU A 149 9.72 -1.61 2.77
CA LEU A 149 9.61 -2.81 1.96
C LEU A 149 8.17 -3.30 1.85
N SER A 150 7.92 -4.09 0.82
CA SER A 150 6.72 -4.93 0.72
C SER A 150 7.13 -6.39 0.66
N VAL A 151 6.45 -7.24 1.43
CA VAL A 151 6.66 -8.69 1.45
C VAL A 151 5.35 -9.37 1.11
N PHE A 152 5.32 -10.15 0.03
CA PHE A 152 4.15 -10.93 -0.33
C PHE A 152 4.29 -12.36 0.20
N TYR A 153 3.30 -12.78 0.98
CA TYR A 153 3.26 -14.09 1.61
C TYR A 153 2.08 -14.91 1.09
N TYR A 154 2.31 -16.20 0.90
CA TYR A 154 1.29 -17.18 0.58
C TYR A 154 1.47 -18.45 1.39
N ARG A 155 0.37 -18.99 1.91
CA ARG A 155 0.31 -20.32 2.53
C ARG A 155 -0.98 -21.02 2.10
N HIS A 156 -0.83 -22.18 1.47
CA HIS A 156 -1.99 -23.03 1.19
C HIS A 156 -2.62 -23.50 2.52
N PRO A 157 -3.98 -23.43 2.69
CA PRO A 157 -4.66 -23.74 3.96
C PRO A 157 -4.43 -25.15 4.52
N ASN A 158 -3.97 -26.08 3.68
CA ASN A 158 -3.65 -27.45 4.06
C ASN A 158 -2.13 -27.69 4.30
N MET A 159 -1.32 -26.63 4.21
CA MET A 159 0.13 -26.70 4.41
C MET A 159 0.55 -26.07 5.73
N ASN A 160 1.53 -26.67 6.40
CA ASN A 160 2.03 -26.18 7.68
C ASN A 160 2.99 -24.97 7.53
N LYS A 161 3.56 -24.76 6.33
CA LYS A 161 4.51 -23.69 6.06
C LYS A 161 4.12 -22.97 4.78
N GLY A 162 4.24 -21.65 4.80
CA GLY A 162 4.03 -20.78 3.65
C GLY A 162 5.34 -20.41 2.96
N ILE A 163 5.24 -19.54 1.99
CA ILE A 163 6.35 -19.00 1.20
C ILE A 163 6.25 -17.50 1.06
N VAL A 164 7.38 -16.83 0.93
CA VAL A 164 7.47 -15.44 0.48
C VAL A 164 7.68 -15.47 -1.03
N THR A 165 6.78 -14.84 -1.77
CA THR A 165 6.77 -14.85 -3.25
C THR A 165 7.26 -13.55 -3.85
N SER A 166 7.33 -12.48 -3.05
CA SER A 166 7.83 -11.17 -3.47
C SER A 166 8.44 -10.42 -2.31
N LEU A 167 9.62 -9.86 -2.54
CA LEU A 167 10.27 -8.86 -1.70
C LEU A 167 10.56 -7.63 -2.55
N THR A 168 10.02 -6.48 -2.15
CA THR A 168 10.15 -5.24 -2.91
C THR A 168 10.67 -4.12 -2.02
N PHE A 169 11.78 -3.49 -2.40
CA PHE A 169 12.25 -2.28 -1.74
C PHE A 169 11.54 -1.06 -2.33
N LYS A 170 11.05 -0.18 -1.47
CA LYS A 170 10.37 1.07 -1.86
C LYS A 170 11.34 2.24 -1.69
N LYS A 171 11.99 2.63 -2.79
CA LYS A 171 12.83 3.82 -2.81
C LYS A 171 11.96 5.06 -2.91
N LEU A 172 12.01 5.91 -1.89
CA LEU A 172 11.25 7.16 -1.85
C LEU A 172 11.67 8.10 -2.97
N LEU A 173 10.75 8.97 -3.39
CA LEU A 173 11.04 9.95 -4.43
C LEU A 173 11.92 11.07 -3.89
N THR A 174 13.16 11.13 -4.37
CA THR A 174 14.16 12.11 -3.97
C THR A 174 14.69 12.87 -5.15
N ILE A 175 15.21 14.07 -4.89
CA ILE A 175 16.06 14.85 -5.83
C ILE A 175 17.37 15.16 -5.14
N THR A 176 18.46 15.26 -5.93
CA THR A 176 19.79 15.59 -5.42
C THR A 176 20.25 16.93 -6.00
N GLY A 177 20.67 17.83 -5.12
CA GLY A 177 21.18 19.14 -5.46
C GLY A 177 22.51 19.07 -6.24
N ASN A 178 22.72 20.04 -7.09
CA ASN A 178 23.98 20.23 -7.82
C ASN A 178 24.61 21.61 -7.54
N GLY A 179 24.07 22.36 -6.58
CA GLY A 179 24.56 23.69 -6.20
C GLY A 179 24.19 24.83 -7.17
N SER A 180 23.43 24.54 -8.24
CA SER A 180 23.07 25.53 -9.25
C SER A 180 21.63 25.53 -9.71
N ASN A 181 20.98 24.35 -9.71
CA ASN A 181 19.60 24.22 -10.13
C ASN A 181 18.63 24.41 -8.97
N THR A 182 17.51 25.03 -9.27
CA THR A 182 16.36 25.12 -8.36
C THR A 182 15.69 23.76 -8.18
N ILE A 183 14.92 23.59 -7.09
CA ILE A 183 14.10 22.39 -6.86
C ILE A 183 13.19 22.12 -8.06
N LYS A 184 12.57 23.15 -8.64
CA LYS A 184 11.76 23.02 -9.86
C LYS A 184 12.55 22.41 -11.02
N GLU A 185 13.73 22.90 -11.28
CA GLU A 185 14.59 22.41 -12.37
C GLU A 185 15.04 20.97 -12.14
N LEU A 186 15.42 20.62 -10.90
CA LEU A 186 15.80 19.27 -10.52
C LEU A 186 14.63 18.29 -10.69
N ILE A 187 13.43 18.67 -10.26
CA ILE A 187 12.19 17.88 -10.49
C ILE A 187 11.95 17.71 -11.99
N CYS A 188 12.09 18.77 -12.78
CA CYS A 188 11.90 18.69 -14.22
C CYS A 188 12.94 17.81 -14.93
N LYS A 189 14.16 17.67 -14.40
CA LYS A 189 15.19 16.79 -14.95
C LYS A 189 14.98 15.32 -14.63
N ASN A 190 14.35 14.99 -13.51
CA ASN A 190 14.04 13.63 -13.11
C ASN A 190 12.65 13.22 -13.64
N GLU A 191 12.57 12.22 -14.52
CA GLU A 191 11.31 11.82 -15.17
C GLU A 191 10.21 11.43 -14.18
N ARG A 192 10.57 10.67 -13.14
CA ARG A 192 9.64 10.23 -12.10
C ARG A 192 9.10 11.39 -11.28
N ALA A 193 9.97 12.32 -10.87
CA ALA A 193 9.59 13.54 -10.19
C ALA A 193 8.78 14.48 -11.09
N PHE A 194 9.12 14.57 -12.38
CA PHE A 194 8.39 15.37 -13.37
C PHE A 194 6.93 14.91 -13.51
N LEU A 195 6.67 13.62 -13.46
CA LEU A 195 5.29 13.11 -13.48
C LEU A 195 4.48 13.59 -12.27
N GLN A 196 5.12 13.82 -11.13
CA GLN A 196 4.50 14.28 -9.87
C GLN A 196 4.46 15.81 -9.73
N TYR A 197 5.06 16.57 -10.64
CA TYR A 197 5.24 18.03 -10.48
C TYR A 197 3.96 18.80 -10.16
N GLN A 198 2.83 18.45 -10.81
CA GLN A 198 1.55 19.13 -10.55
C GLN A 198 1.01 18.82 -9.16
N HIS A 199 1.12 17.56 -8.72
CA HIS A 199 0.73 17.14 -7.38
C HIS A 199 1.61 17.82 -6.32
N LEU A 200 2.93 17.84 -6.52
CA LEU A 200 3.86 18.50 -5.61
C LEU A 200 3.57 20.00 -5.50
N LYS A 201 3.28 20.66 -6.62
CA LYS A 201 2.94 22.10 -6.63
C LYS A 201 1.68 22.41 -5.83
N GLN A 202 0.70 21.52 -5.82
CA GLN A 202 -0.57 21.72 -5.17
C GLN A 202 -0.56 21.33 -3.67
N PHE A 203 0.19 20.28 -3.31
CA PHE A 203 0.06 19.62 -2.00
C PHE A 203 1.34 19.60 -1.16
N SER A 204 2.46 20.17 -1.65
CA SER A 204 3.70 20.23 -0.88
C SER A 204 4.02 21.67 -0.42
N ALA A 205 4.70 21.79 0.72
CA ALA A 205 5.24 23.05 1.23
C ALA A 205 6.63 23.38 0.67
N LEU A 206 7.01 22.79 -0.48
CA LEU A 206 8.34 22.98 -1.07
C LEU A 206 8.48 24.39 -1.68
N ASP A 207 9.57 25.07 -1.35
CA ASP A 207 9.99 26.25 -2.10
C ASP A 207 10.66 25.81 -3.40
N PHE A 208 9.92 25.85 -4.51
CA PHE A 208 10.40 25.43 -5.83
C PHE A 208 11.53 26.28 -6.40
N ASN A 209 11.77 27.49 -5.86
CA ASN A 209 12.82 28.40 -6.29
C ASN A 209 14.11 28.22 -5.50
N LEU A 210 14.08 27.45 -4.40
CA LEU A 210 15.27 27.17 -3.61
C LEU A 210 16.28 26.37 -4.44
N ILE A 211 17.55 26.80 -4.41
CA ILE A 211 18.68 26.07 -4.98
C ILE A 211 19.18 25.09 -3.91
N LEU A 212 19.19 23.80 -4.23
CA LEU A 212 19.76 22.79 -3.36
C LEU A 212 21.29 22.76 -3.47
N GLU A 213 21.93 22.74 -2.32
CA GLU A 213 23.38 22.54 -2.21
C GLU A 213 23.82 21.27 -2.94
N LYS A 214 25.05 21.28 -3.44
CA LYS A 214 25.64 20.14 -4.13
C LYS A 214 25.61 18.89 -3.23
N ASP A 215 25.22 17.76 -3.81
CA ASP A 215 25.13 16.44 -3.16
C ASP A 215 24.10 16.34 -2.02
N ARG A 216 23.37 17.42 -1.70
CA ARG A 216 22.25 17.37 -0.76
C ARG A 216 21.07 16.66 -1.39
N THR A 217 20.63 15.58 -0.77
CA THR A 217 19.41 14.85 -1.17
C THR A 217 18.21 15.37 -0.40
N LEU A 218 17.13 15.65 -1.11
CA LEU A 218 15.84 16.06 -0.57
C LEU A 218 14.78 15.03 -0.93
N GLU A 219 14.12 14.49 0.08
CA GLU A 219 12.93 13.67 -0.07
C GLU A 219 11.73 14.57 -0.39
N ILE A 220 11.12 14.40 -1.56
CA ILE A 220 10.01 15.25 -2.02
C ILE A 220 8.64 14.58 -1.82
N VAL A 221 8.61 13.27 -1.57
CA VAL A 221 7.40 12.50 -1.19
C VAL A 221 7.79 11.51 -0.09
N PRO A 222 7.24 11.65 1.15
CA PRO A 222 7.63 10.83 2.30
C PRO A 222 6.89 9.49 2.40
N TYR A 223 6.30 9.02 1.31
CA TYR A 223 5.50 7.79 1.28
C TYR A 223 5.99 6.83 0.20
N GLY A 224 6.16 5.55 0.56
CA GLY A 224 6.50 4.48 -0.37
C GLY A 224 5.33 4.08 -1.28
N ASN A 225 4.70 5.05 -1.95
CA ASN A 225 3.58 4.85 -2.85
C ASN A 225 4.02 5.06 -4.31
N HIS A 226 3.88 4.02 -5.13
CA HIS A 226 4.24 4.05 -6.55
C HIS A 226 3.48 5.14 -7.33
N ALA A 227 2.19 5.32 -7.05
CA ALA A 227 1.39 6.36 -7.70
C ALA A 227 1.87 7.79 -7.39
N LEU A 228 2.56 7.98 -6.25
CA LEU A 228 3.17 9.24 -5.83
C LEU A 228 4.67 9.33 -6.18
N GLY A 229 5.18 8.38 -6.97
CA GLY A 229 6.51 8.43 -7.55
C GLY A 229 7.57 7.60 -6.82
N ALA A 230 7.24 6.88 -5.76
CA ALA A 230 8.19 5.92 -5.18
C ALA A 230 8.58 4.86 -6.22
N MET A 231 9.87 4.50 -6.28
CA MET A 231 10.36 3.45 -7.17
C MET A 231 10.32 2.11 -6.43
N PHE A 232 9.71 1.11 -7.06
CA PHE A 232 9.71 -0.24 -6.55
C PHE A 232 10.86 -1.03 -7.18
N ILE A 233 11.69 -1.62 -6.34
CA ILE A 233 12.88 -2.35 -6.77
C ILE A 233 12.72 -3.81 -6.36
N ASN A 234 12.95 -4.70 -7.31
CA ASN A 234 12.86 -6.15 -7.10
C ASN A 234 14.04 -6.67 -6.25
N TYR A 235 13.72 -7.09 -5.02
CA TYR A 235 14.66 -7.70 -4.08
C TYR A 235 14.43 -9.22 -3.88
N ASN A 236 13.75 -9.88 -4.81
CA ASN A 236 13.46 -11.31 -4.68
C ASN A 236 14.71 -12.18 -4.53
N HIS A 237 15.85 -11.74 -5.03
CA HIS A 237 17.14 -12.44 -4.87
C HIS A 237 17.65 -12.46 -3.41
N LEU A 238 17.03 -11.66 -2.52
CA LEU A 238 17.34 -11.63 -1.08
C LEU A 238 16.33 -12.44 -0.24
N ILE A 239 15.41 -13.16 -0.87
CA ILE A 239 14.49 -14.04 -0.16
C ILE A 239 15.28 -15.28 0.28
N THR A 240 15.56 -15.37 1.58
CA THR A 240 16.24 -16.48 2.22
C THR A 240 15.25 -17.37 2.98
N PRO A 241 15.62 -18.62 3.32
CA PRO A 241 14.80 -19.47 4.17
C PRO A 241 14.44 -18.82 5.52
N GLU A 242 15.37 -18.07 6.11
CA GLU A 242 15.17 -17.36 7.39
C GLU A 242 14.11 -16.28 7.25
N LEU A 243 14.15 -15.48 6.17
CA LEU A 243 13.11 -14.49 5.88
C LEU A 243 11.74 -15.13 5.72
N VAL A 244 11.68 -16.27 5.02
CA VAL A 244 10.44 -17.05 4.87
C VAL A 244 9.94 -17.50 6.25
N ASP A 245 10.81 -18.01 7.12
CA ASP A 245 10.43 -18.44 8.48
C ASP A 245 9.90 -17.29 9.33
N VAL A 246 10.48 -16.10 9.24
CA VAL A 246 9.98 -14.90 9.93
C VAL A 246 8.55 -14.59 9.52
N PHE A 247 8.28 -14.49 8.21
CA PHE A 247 6.93 -14.15 7.73
C PHE A 247 5.93 -15.30 7.89
N ASP A 248 6.38 -16.54 7.83
CA ASP A 248 5.54 -17.70 8.15
C ASP A 248 5.10 -17.68 9.62
N ASN A 249 6.03 -17.42 10.54
CA ASN A 249 5.73 -17.28 11.97
C ASN A 249 4.80 -16.09 12.27
N ILE A 250 5.02 -14.94 11.65
CA ILE A 250 4.12 -13.77 11.77
C ILE A 250 2.73 -14.14 11.25
N SER A 251 2.65 -14.70 10.03
CA SER A 251 1.38 -15.02 9.36
C SER A 251 0.56 -16.08 10.08
N LYS A 252 1.19 -17.04 10.75
CA LYS A 252 0.51 -18.05 11.59
C LYS A 252 -0.17 -17.45 12.81
N ARG A 253 0.32 -16.32 13.31
CA ARG A 253 -0.32 -15.59 14.44
C ARG A 253 -1.53 -14.78 13.99
N ILE A 254 -1.75 -14.60 12.67
CA ILE A 254 -2.91 -13.90 12.09
C ILE A 254 -3.88 -14.98 11.62
N GLN A 255 -5.01 -15.11 12.33
CA GLN A 255 -5.98 -16.17 12.04
C GLN A 255 -6.55 -16.02 10.62
N GLY A 256 -6.63 -17.15 9.90
CA GLY A 256 -7.22 -17.20 8.57
C GLY A 256 -6.46 -16.47 7.48
N PHE A 257 -5.29 -15.89 7.76
CA PHE A 257 -4.47 -15.23 6.75
C PHE A 257 -3.66 -16.26 5.94
N CYS A 258 -3.89 -16.29 4.64
CA CYS A 258 -3.27 -17.24 3.72
C CYS A 258 -2.58 -16.58 2.53
N PHE A 259 -3.01 -15.37 2.15
CA PHE A 259 -2.57 -14.72 0.93
C PHE A 259 -2.60 -13.20 1.07
N GLY A 260 -1.46 -12.54 0.84
CA GLY A 260 -1.45 -11.09 0.85
C GLY A 260 -0.05 -10.47 1.01
N ARG A 261 -0.03 -9.14 1.12
CA ARG A 261 1.18 -8.34 1.15
C ARG A 261 1.26 -7.54 2.44
N TYR A 262 2.38 -7.69 3.11
CA TYR A 262 2.81 -6.79 4.18
C TYR A 262 3.53 -5.58 3.59
N ASP A 263 3.13 -4.39 3.97
CA ASP A 263 3.89 -3.16 3.78
C ASP A 263 4.53 -2.82 5.13
N ILE A 264 5.87 -2.76 5.18
CA ILE A 264 6.65 -2.72 6.43
C ILE A 264 7.71 -1.63 6.38
N ARG A 265 8.11 -1.16 7.57
CA ARG A 265 9.40 -0.49 7.77
C ARG A 265 10.29 -1.28 8.72
N CYS A 266 11.59 -1.25 8.49
CA CYS A 266 12.59 -1.90 9.34
C CYS A 266 13.87 -1.07 9.41
N SER A 267 14.73 -1.41 10.37
CA SER A 267 16.01 -0.73 10.55
C SER A 267 17.01 -1.08 9.44
N SER A 268 17.05 -2.36 9.06
CA SER A 268 17.93 -2.90 8.01
C SER A 268 17.35 -4.19 7.43
N LEU A 269 17.92 -4.67 6.34
CA LEU A 269 17.56 -5.99 5.78
C LEU A 269 18.01 -7.14 6.69
N GLU A 270 19.13 -6.99 7.38
CA GLU A 270 19.65 -7.96 8.35
C GLU A 270 18.68 -8.12 9.52
N ASP A 271 18.17 -7.01 10.06
CA ASP A 271 17.15 -7.02 11.11
C ASP A 271 15.85 -7.67 10.64
N LEU A 272 15.43 -7.38 9.41
CA LEU A 272 14.25 -7.99 8.81
C LEU A 272 14.37 -9.52 8.71
N ILE A 273 15.50 -10.02 8.23
CA ILE A 273 15.79 -11.46 8.13
C ILE A 273 15.79 -12.13 9.51
N GLN A 274 16.12 -11.39 10.57
CA GLN A 274 16.06 -11.88 11.95
C GLN A 274 14.70 -11.66 12.62
N GLY A 275 13.74 -11.02 11.93
CA GLY A 275 12.42 -10.68 12.49
C GLY A 275 12.48 -9.62 13.59
N LYS A 276 13.50 -8.74 13.58
CA LYS A 276 13.73 -7.69 14.57
C LYS A 276 13.53 -6.30 13.98
N ASN A 277 13.30 -5.32 14.83
CA ASN A 277 13.25 -3.89 14.48
C ASN A 277 12.43 -3.62 13.21
N LEU A 278 11.27 -4.27 13.09
CA LEU A 278 10.32 -4.11 12.00
C LEU A 278 8.97 -3.63 12.50
N SER A 279 8.23 -2.96 11.65
CA SER A 279 6.86 -2.52 11.92
C SER A 279 5.99 -2.69 10.68
N ILE A 280 4.86 -3.38 10.83
CA ILE A 280 3.87 -3.60 9.78
C ILE A 280 3.01 -2.34 9.68
N LEU A 281 3.16 -1.61 8.59
CA LEU A 281 2.39 -0.39 8.33
C LEU A 281 0.99 -0.70 7.79
N GLU A 282 0.88 -1.79 7.01
CA GLU A 282 -0.36 -2.24 6.38
C GLU A 282 -0.26 -3.73 6.04
N LEU A 283 -1.39 -4.42 6.13
CA LEU A 283 -1.57 -5.78 5.61
C LEU A 283 -2.71 -5.76 4.60
N ASN A 284 -2.41 -6.14 3.36
CA ASN A 284 -3.35 -6.17 2.25
C ASN A 284 -3.62 -7.63 1.87
N GLY A 285 -4.88 -8.01 1.70
CA GLY A 285 -5.29 -9.38 1.37
C GLY A 285 -5.34 -9.67 -0.14
N ALA A 286 -6.46 -10.20 -0.61
CA ALA A 286 -6.65 -10.67 -1.99
C ALA A 286 -6.47 -9.58 -3.07
N GLY A 287 -6.69 -8.30 -2.74
CA GLY A 287 -6.44 -7.16 -3.63
C GLY A 287 -4.98 -6.74 -3.75
N ALA A 288 -4.08 -7.39 -2.99
CA ALA A 288 -2.67 -7.07 -3.02
C ALA A 288 -1.99 -7.56 -4.31
N GLU A 289 -0.99 -6.80 -4.74
CA GLU A 289 -0.15 -7.11 -5.90
C GLU A 289 1.28 -7.43 -5.45
N PRO A 290 1.99 -8.37 -6.11
CA PRO A 290 3.42 -8.60 -5.90
C PRO A 290 4.21 -7.40 -6.44
N ALA A 291 4.49 -6.42 -5.59
CA ALA A 291 4.95 -5.09 -5.98
C ALA A 291 6.27 -5.06 -6.76
N HIS A 292 7.10 -6.11 -6.69
CA HIS A 292 8.36 -6.22 -7.46
C HIS A 292 8.16 -6.21 -8.98
N ILE A 293 6.95 -6.53 -9.46
CA ILE A 293 6.68 -6.47 -10.91
C ILE A 293 6.83 -5.05 -11.47
N TYR A 294 6.62 -4.01 -10.63
CA TYR A 294 6.77 -2.60 -11.03
C TYR A 294 8.21 -2.08 -10.96
N ASP A 295 9.20 -2.96 -10.82
CA ASP A 295 10.60 -2.58 -11.03
C ASP A 295 10.79 -2.08 -12.47
N PRO A 296 11.43 -0.92 -12.70
CA PRO A 296 11.61 -0.36 -14.04
C PRO A 296 12.30 -1.31 -15.04
N ASN A 297 13.09 -2.26 -14.53
CA ASN A 297 13.78 -3.27 -15.34
C ASN A 297 12.97 -4.57 -15.50
N PHE A 298 11.76 -4.64 -14.94
CA PHE A 298 10.96 -5.86 -15.00
C PHE A 298 10.12 -5.89 -16.29
N SER A 299 10.21 -7.00 -17.02
CA SER A 299 9.48 -7.15 -18.29
C SER A 299 7.97 -7.27 -18.05
N PHE A 300 7.17 -6.59 -18.87
CA PHE A 300 5.70 -6.68 -18.85
C PHE A 300 5.20 -8.14 -18.93
N TRP A 301 5.77 -8.96 -19.81
CA TRP A 301 5.34 -10.35 -19.94
C TRP A 301 5.73 -11.23 -18.76
N LYS A 302 6.89 -10.96 -18.13
CA LYS A 302 7.23 -11.61 -16.85
C LYS A 302 6.25 -11.18 -15.75
N ALA A 303 5.84 -9.91 -15.72
CA ALA A 303 4.83 -9.43 -14.78
C ALA A 303 3.50 -10.16 -14.96
N GLN A 304 3.06 -10.43 -16.22
CA GLN A 304 1.85 -11.22 -16.48
C GLN A 304 1.95 -12.64 -15.94
N SER A 305 3.11 -13.30 -16.10
CA SER A 305 3.33 -14.62 -15.51
C SER A 305 3.27 -14.61 -13.98
N VAL A 306 3.91 -13.61 -13.34
CA VAL A 306 3.88 -13.45 -11.88
C VAL A 306 2.46 -13.21 -11.38
N LEU A 307 1.68 -12.35 -12.07
CA LEU A 307 0.27 -12.09 -11.72
C LEU A 307 -0.58 -13.34 -11.87
N ALA A 308 -0.38 -14.13 -12.94
CA ALA A 308 -1.08 -15.40 -13.13
C ALA A 308 -0.77 -16.40 -12.02
N ASP A 309 0.50 -16.52 -11.60
CA ASP A 309 0.90 -17.38 -10.48
C ASP A 309 0.22 -16.93 -9.17
N HIS A 310 0.14 -15.63 -8.91
CA HIS A 310 -0.53 -15.10 -7.71
C HIS A 310 -2.04 -15.32 -7.76
N TYR A 311 -2.68 -15.20 -8.92
CA TYR A 311 -4.10 -15.56 -9.07
C TYR A 311 -4.34 -17.06 -8.83
N ARG A 312 -3.42 -17.93 -9.28
CA ARG A 312 -3.47 -19.36 -8.97
C ARG A 312 -3.34 -19.61 -7.48
N MET A 313 -2.37 -19.00 -6.80
CA MET A 313 -2.18 -19.14 -5.35
C MET A 313 -3.42 -18.66 -4.58
N MET A 314 -3.99 -17.52 -4.96
CA MET A 314 -5.24 -17.02 -4.38
C MET A 314 -6.41 -17.98 -4.60
N PHE A 315 -6.53 -18.55 -5.81
CA PHE A 315 -7.53 -19.55 -6.15
C PHE A 315 -7.35 -20.82 -5.31
N ASP A 316 -6.13 -21.35 -5.21
CA ASP A 316 -5.84 -22.56 -4.45
C ASP A 316 -6.18 -22.37 -2.95
N ALA A 317 -5.84 -21.22 -2.36
CA ALA A 317 -6.23 -20.88 -1.00
C ALA A 317 -7.76 -20.79 -0.86
N ALA A 318 -8.42 -20.12 -1.79
CA ALA A 318 -9.87 -19.93 -1.77
C ALA A 318 -10.64 -21.25 -1.89
N ILE A 319 -10.26 -22.12 -2.81
CA ILE A 319 -10.87 -23.45 -2.99
C ILE A 319 -10.68 -24.30 -1.73
N ALA A 320 -9.46 -24.33 -1.17
CA ALA A 320 -9.19 -25.11 0.02
C ALA A 320 -9.99 -24.63 1.24
N ASN A 321 -10.16 -23.32 1.40
CA ASN A 321 -11.00 -22.76 2.46
C ASN A 321 -12.49 -23.00 2.19
N HIS A 322 -12.92 -22.92 0.94
CA HIS A 322 -14.33 -23.22 0.58
C HIS A 322 -14.68 -24.68 0.86
N GLN A 323 -13.78 -25.60 0.58
CA GLN A 323 -13.94 -27.03 0.96
C GLN A 323 -14.03 -27.25 2.47
N LYS A 324 -13.52 -26.32 3.28
CA LYS A 324 -13.65 -26.30 4.75
C LYS A 324 -14.90 -25.56 5.26
N GLY A 325 -15.79 -25.14 4.36
CA GLY A 325 -17.07 -24.50 4.72
C GLY A 325 -17.05 -22.97 4.68
N VAL A 326 -16.02 -22.34 4.12
CA VAL A 326 -16.00 -20.88 3.92
C VAL A 326 -16.79 -20.52 2.67
N ASP A 327 -17.86 -19.76 2.82
CA ASP A 327 -18.67 -19.33 1.69
C ASP A 327 -17.98 -18.28 0.83
N TYR A 328 -18.22 -18.33 -0.48
CA TYR A 328 -17.87 -17.24 -1.39
C TYR A 328 -18.83 -16.07 -1.21
N MET A 329 -18.30 -14.87 -1.41
CA MET A 329 -19.12 -13.66 -1.46
C MET A 329 -20.21 -13.80 -2.51
N THR A 330 -21.44 -13.40 -2.16
CA THR A 330 -22.56 -13.34 -3.08
C THR A 330 -22.58 -12.02 -3.87
N TYR A 331 -23.23 -12.00 -5.03
CA TYR A 331 -23.43 -10.77 -5.81
C TYR A 331 -24.20 -9.69 -5.00
N GLN A 332 -25.16 -10.11 -4.19
CA GLN A 332 -25.91 -9.18 -3.32
C GLN A 332 -25.00 -8.51 -2.30
N HIS A 333 -24.10 -9.28 -1.68
CA HIS A 333 -23.12 -8.75 -0.73
C HIS A 333 -22.15 -7.77 -1.45
N PHE A 334 -21.60 -8.15 -2.60
CA PHE A 334 -20.76 -7.28 -3.43
C PHE A 334 -21.45 -5.95 -3.75
N LYS A 335 -22.71 -5.99 -4.21
CA LYS A 335 -23.50 -4.79 -4.50
C LYS A 335 -23.66 -3.89 -3.27
N LYS A 336 -23.95 -4.48 -2.11
CA LYS A 336 -24.07 -3.76 -0.84
C LYS A 336 -22.75 -3.08 -0.46
N VAL A 337 -21.63 -3.80 -0.50
CA VAL A 337 -20.31 -3.24 -0.15
C VAL A 337 -19.90 -2.15 -1.12
N SER A 338 -20.11 -2.32 -2.44
CA SER A 338 -19.83 -1.29 -3.45
C SER A 338 -20.66 -0.01 -3.26
N GLN A 339 -21.90 -0.14 -2.79
CA GLN A 339 -22.73 1.02 -2.45
C GLN A 339 -22.21 1.74 -1.20
N LEU A 340 -21.78 0.99 -0.19
CA LEU A 340 -21.17 1.53 1.03
C LEU A 340 -19.86 2.27 0.70
N GLU A 341 -19.00 1.69 -0.13
CA GLU A 341 -17.77 2.33 -0.58
C GLU A 341 -18.04 3.66 -1.30
N LYS A 342 -19.00 3.68 -2.24
CA LYS A 342 -19.39 4.91 -2.93
C LYS A 342 -19.91 5.98 -1.96
N LYS A 343 -20.72 5.58 -0.97
CA LYS A 343 -21.21 6.49 0.07
C LYS A 343 -20.08 7.01 0.95
N TYR A 344 -19.15 6.12 1.36
CA TYR A 344 -17.98 6.47 2.17
C TYR A 344 -17.10 7.51 1.47
N LYS A 345 -16.81 7.31 0.18
CA LYS A 345 -16.02 8.26 -0.63
C LYS A 345 -16.73 9.60 -0.88
N LYS A 346 -18.07 9.62 -0.89
CA LYS A 346 -18.84 10.87 -1.03
C LYS A 346 -18.93 11.70 0.27
N ASN A 347 -18.79 11.08 1.42
CA ASN A 347 -18.88 11.72 2.72
C ASN A 347 -17.61 12.51 3.12
N GLN A 348 -16.61 12.58 2.24
CA GLN A 348 -15.51 13.51 2.41
C GLN A 348 -16.03 14.91 2.06
N LEU A 349 -15.86 15.86 2.96
CA LEU A 349 -15.98 17.28 2.66
C LEU A 349 -14.77 17.64 1.79
N CYS A 350 -14.96 18.40 0.73
CA CYS A 350 -13.95 18.69 -0.30
C CYS A 350 -12.55 18.97 0.26
N PHE A 351 -11.59 18.16 -0.15
CA PHE A 351 -10.16 18.46 -0.08
C PHE A 351 -9.74 19.22 -1.33
#